data_c81db29e9310a56c89855912a9bfc910
#
_entry.id   c81db29e9310a56c89855912a9bfc910
#
_cell.length_a   1.000
_cell.length_b   1.000
_cell.length_c   1.000
_cell.angle_alpha   90.00
_cell.angle_beta   90.00
_cell.angle_gamma   90.00
#
_symmetry.space_group_name_H-M   'P 1'
#
loop_
_entity.id
_entity.type
_entity.pdbx_description
1 polymer ?
#
loop_
_entity_poly.entity_id
_entity_poly.type
_entity_poly.pdbx_seq_one_letter_code
_entity_poly.pdbx_strand_id
1 'polypeptide(L)'
;LMKASTVEEFLGYIDQAEKEKFEEETEEKQEKEEKKRYQILAVTACPTGIAHTYMAAESLENTAKEMGYTIKVETNGSGGDKNVLTAEDIANCDCIIVAADKDVKMARFDGKPVIVTKVANGIHKAKELIEEAESGKVAIYHSNEKGEATGFQEEQESIGRKIYKSLMNGVSHMLPFVIGGGILIALSFLFDGANAGTDVFG
;
A
#
# COMPACT_ATOMS: atom_id res chain seq x y z
N LEU A 1 -18.88 -16.11 39.07
CA LEU A 1 -17.85 -17.10 39.41
C LEU A 1 -18.11 -18.35 38.57
N MET A 2 -17.49 -18.42 37.39
CA MET A 2 -17.50 -19.61 36.53
C MET A 2 -16.60 -20.67 37.14
N LYS A 3 -17.12 -21.87 37.36
CA LYS A 3 -16.33 -23.02 37.77
C LYS A 3 -15.99 -23.82 36.51
N ALA A 4 -14.80 -23.68 35.99
CA ALA A 4 -14.23 -24.63 35.05
C ALA A 4 -13.85 -25.90 35.81
N SER A 5 -14.33 -27.06 35.37
CA SER A 5 -14.08 -28.33 36.02
C SER A 5 -12.89 -29.10 35.46
N THR A 6 -12.39 -28.70 34.31
CA THR A 6 -11.22 -29.27 33.65
C THR A 6 -10.32 -28.18 33.03
N VAL A 7 -9.02 -28.48 32.85
CA VAL A 7 -8.06 -27.61 32.24
C VAL A 7 -8.44 -27.25 30.78
N GLU A 8 -9.04 -28.20 30.08
CA GLU A 8 -9.51 -28.03 28.70
C GLU A 8 -10.68 -27.05 28.58
N GLU A 9 -11.63 -27.09 29.53
CA GLU A 9 -12.70 -26.06 29.61
C GLU A 9 -12.14 -24.68 29.91
N PHE A 10 -11.13 -24.57 30.76
CA PHE A 10 -10.51 -23.31 31.10
C PHE A 10 -9.75 -22.70 29.92
N LEU A 11 -9.01 -23.50 29.13
CA LEU A 11 -8.35 -23.07 27.90
C LEU A 11 -9.39 -22.62 26.85
N GLY A 12 -10.48 -23.33 26.71
CA GLY A 12 -11.57 -22.93 25.79
C GLY A 12 -12.20 -21.59 26.15
N TYR A 13 -12.34 -21.25 27.43
CA TYR A 13 -12.82 -19.94 27.88
C TYR A 13 -11.79 -18.83 27.62
N ILE A 14 -10.49 -19.11 27.71
CA ILE A 14 -9.44 -18.14 27.38
C ILE A 14 -9.44 -17.86 25.89
N ASP A 15 -9.43 -18.88 25.03
CA ASP A 15 -9.46 -18.74 23.57
C ASP A 15 -10.70 -17.97 23.09
N GLN A 16 -11.86 -18.23 23.73
CA GLN A 16 -13.08 -17.51 23.41
C GLN A 16 -13.03 -16.04 23.85
N ALA A 17 -12.52 -15.76 25.05
CA ALA A 17 -12.38 -14.40 25.55
C ALA A 17 -11.34 -13.57 24.76
N GLU A 18 -10.24 -14.21 24.30
CA GLU A 18 -9.26 -13.55 23.43
C GLU A 18 -9.86 -13.23 22.06
N LYS A 19 -10.66 -14.15 21.52
CA LYS A 19 -11.34 -13.96 20.23
C LYS A 19 -12.39 -12.85 20.31
N GLU A 20 -13.24 -12.85 21.32
CA GLU A 20 -14.23 -11.80 21.56
C GLU A 20 -13.56 -10.42 21.75
N LYS A 21 -12.49 -10.37 22.52
CA LYS A 21 -11.73 -9.13 22.73
C LYS A 21 -11.06 -8.62 21.44
N PHE A 22 -10.53 -9.53 20.61
CA PHE A 22 -9.95 -9.20 19.32
C PHE A 22 -11.01 -8.70 18.33
N GLU A 23 -12.20 -9.31 18.33
CA GLU A 23 -13.34 -8.88 17.51
C GLU A 23 -13.86 -7.49 17.98
N GLU A 24 -14.03 -7.26 19.29
CA GLU A 24 -14.44 -5.96 19.85
C GLU A 24 -13.40 -4.85 19.55
N GLU A 25 -12.10 -5.11 19.71
CA GLU A 25 -11.05 -4.14 19.38
C GLU A 25 -11.00 -3.84 17.87
N THR A 26 -11.34 -4.80 17.04
CA THR A 26 -11.38 -4.64 15.58
C THR A 26 -12.62 -3.84 15.17
N GLU A 27 -13.78 -4.12 15.75
CA GLU A 27 -15.02 -3.38 15.52
C GLU A 27 -14.92 -1.93 16.03
N GLU A 28 -14.37 -1.69 17.24
CA GLU A 28 -14.14 -0.34 17.75
C GLU A 28 -13.16 0.47 16.90
N LYS A 29 -12.14 -0.17 16.33
CA LYS A 29 -11.21 0.49 15.40
C LYS A 29 -11.90 0.84 14.09
N GLN A 30 -12.72 -0.07 13.55
CA GLN A 30 -13.49 0.17 12.34
C GLN A 30 -14.55 1.27 12.53
N GLU A 31 -15.31 1.27 13.63
CA GLU A 31 -16.28 2.33 13.93
C GLU A 31 -15.62 3.71 14.16
N LYS A 32 -14.41 3.74 14.73
CA LYS A 32 -13.63 5.00 14.89
C LYS A 32 -13.04 5.49 13.60
N GLU A 33 -12.70 4.59 12.66
CA GLU A 33 -12.25 4.94 11.31
C GLU A 33 -13.43 5.42 10.43
N GLU A 34 -14.60 4.82 10.52
CA GLU A 34 -15.79 5.21 9.74
C GLU A 34 -16.30 6.63 10.06
N LYS A 35 -16.02 7.17 11.27
CA LYS A 35 -16.43 8.52 11.66
C LYS A 35 -15.38 9.61 11.43
N LYS A 36 -14.17 9.28 10.96
CA LYS A 36 -13.13 10.24 10.67
C LYS A 36 -13.24 10.74 9.23
N ARG A 37 -13.71 11.97 9.05
CA ARG A 37 -13.56 12.66 7.77
C ARG A 37 -12.09 12.99 7.56
N TYR A 38 -11.50 12.41 6.53
CA TYR A 38 -10.16 12.74 6.08
C TYR A 38 -10.23 13.89 5.06
N GLN A 39 -9.48 14.96 5.30
CA GLN A 39 -9.38 16.09 4.38
C GLN A 39 -8.56 15.70 3.15
N ILE A 40 -7.45 15.02 3.37
CA ILE A 40 -6.54 14.58 2.30
C ILE A 40 -6.50 13.05 2.30
N LEU A 41 -6.56 12.47 1.11
CA LEU A 41 -6.25 11.06 0.91
C LEU A 41 -4.94 10.94 0.15
N ALA A 42 -4.20 9.89 0.40
CA ALA A 42 -3.01 9.60 -0.40
C ALA A 42 -2.91 8.13 -0.79
N VAL A 43 -2.27 7.86 -1.92
CA VAL A 43 -1.88 6.52 -2.36
C VAL A 43 -0.40 6.52 -2.67
N THR A 44 0.33 5.63 -2.04
CA THR A 44 1.76 5.46 -2.30
C THR A 44 2.04 4.10 -2.92
N ALA A 45 2.83 4.07 -3.99
CA ALA A 45 3.16 2.84 -4.67
C ALA A 45 4.52 2.92 -5.38
N CYS A 46 5.32 1.87 -5.29
CA CYS A 46 6.54 1.75 -6.09
C CYS A 46 6.66 0.35 -6.70
N PRO A 47 7.44 0.17 -7.78
CA PRO A 47 7.59 -1.12 -8.44
C PRO A 47 8.08 -2.24 -7.51
N THR A 48 9.04 -1.97 -6.64
CA THR A 48 9.53 -2.94 -5.65
C THR A 48 8.58 -3.09 -4.46
N GLY A 49 7.73 -2.09 -4.19
CA GLY A 49 6.69 -2.12 -3.15
C GLY A 49 7.19 -2.27 -1.72
N ILE A 50 8.48 -1.95 -1.44
CA ILE A 50 9.09 -2.18 -0.12
C ILE A 50 9.36 -0.85 0.58
N ALA A 51 10.56 -0.30 0.50
CA ALA A 51 10.97 0.82 1.34
C ALA A 51 10.28 2.14 0.93
N HIS A 52 10.37 2.55 -0.33
CA HIS A 52 9.91 3.86 -0.78
C HIS A 52 8.40 4.07 -0.61
N THR A 53 7.60 3.02 -0.76
CA THR A 53 6.15 3.07 -0.54
C THR A 53 5.83 3.47 0.90
N TYR A 54 6.46 2.83 1.87
CA TYR A 54 6.22 3.10 3.29
C TYR A 54 6.86 4.42 3.74
N MET A 55 8.05 4.76 3.24
CA MET A 55 8.70 6.04 3.54
C MET A 55 7.86 7.24 3.04
N ALA A 56 7.28 7.13 1.84
CA ALA A 56 6.41 8.17 1.32
C ALA A 56 5.12 8.30 2.13
N ALA A 57 4.53 7.17 2.54
CA ALA A 57 3.34 7.19 3.39
C ALA A 57 3.63 7.86 4.73
N GLU A 58 4.68 7.45 5.43
CA GLU A 58 5.10 8.01 6.70
C GLU A 58 5.42 9.51 6.60
N SER A 59 6.12 9.93 5.55
CA SER A 59 6.44 11.34 5.31
C SER A 59 5.18 12.18 5.12
N LEU A 60 4.22 11.70 4.31
CA LEU A 60 2.95 12.39 4.09
C LEU A 60 2.10 12.45 5.37
N GLU A 61 2.00 11.34 6.12
CA GLU A 61 1.24 11.28 7.38
C GLU A 61 1.82 12.22 8.45
N ASN A 62 3.13 12.19 8.65
CA ASN A 62 3.79 13.04 9.64
C ASN A 62 3.67 14.52 9.27
N THR A 63 3.92 14.86 8.00
CA THR A 63 3.82 16.26 7.54
C THR A 63 2.40 16.79 7.62
N ALA A 64 1.40 16.00 7.22
CA ALA A 64 0.00 16.40 7.34
C ALA A 64 -0.39 16.64 8.81
N LYS A 65 0.05 15.75 9.71
CA LYS A 65 -0.19 15.88 11.15
C LYS A 65 0.46 17.14 11.74
N GLU A 66 1.70 17.45 11.34
CA GLU A 66 2.41 18.67 11.75
C GLU A 66 1.69 19.94 11.26
N MET A 67 1.09 19.89 10.08
CA MET A 67 0.31 21.00 9.50
C MET A 67 -1.13 21.05 9.99
N GLY A 68 -1.58 20.07 10.79
CA GLY A 68 -2.93 20.03 11.38
C GLY A 68 -4.01 19.45 10.48
N TYR A 69 -3.63 18.73 9.39
CA TYR A 69 -4.55 18.08 8.47
C TYR A 69 -4.78 16.61 8.80
N THR A 70 -6.00 16.14 8.54
CA THR A 70 -6.35 14.72 8.65
C THR A 70 -6.10 14.04 7.31
N ILE A 71 -5.18 13.06 7.30
CA ILE A 71 -4.82 12.30 6.11
C ILE A 71 -5.01 10.80 6.34
N LYS A 72 -5.42 10.07 5.29
CA LYS A 72 -5.38 8.61 5.24
C LYS A 72 -4.53 8.19 4.04
N VAL A 73 -3.53 7.35 4.28
CA VAL A 73 -2.60 6.91 3.23
C VAL A 73 -2.76 5.42 2.97
N GLU A 74 -3.17 5.09 1.75
CA GLU A 74 -3.15 3.74 1.23
C GLU A 74 -1.76 3.40 0.70
N THR A 75 -1.22 2.27 1.09
CA THR A 75 0.08 1.78 0.61
C THR A 75 -0.09 0.54 -0.24
N ASN A 76 0.30 0.62 -1.50
CA ASN A 76 0.33 -0.52 -2.43
C ASN A 76 1.73 -1.13 -2.47
N GLY A 77 2.05 -1.89 -1.44
CA GLY A 77 3.35 -2.53 -1.25
C GLY A 77 3.43 -3.95 -1.80
N SER A 78 4.59 -4.60 -1.64
CA SER A 78 4.80 -6.02 -2.00
C SER A 78 4.02 -6.98 -1.11
N GLY A 79 3.65 -6.57 0.10
CA GLY A 79 2.80 -7.33 1.03
C GLY A 79 1.30 -7.12 0.81
N GLY A 80 0.88 -6.54 -0.33
CA GLY A 80 -0.50 -6.20 -0.64
C GLY A 80 -0.87 -4.76 -0.30
N ASP A 81 -2.12 -4.44 -0.55
CA ASP A 81 -2.67 -3.11 -0.28
C ASP A 81 -3.05 -2.99 1.20
N LYS A 82 -2.57 -1.95 1.88
CA LYS A 82 -2.91 -1.65 3.28
C LYS A 82 -3.60 -0.30 3.37
N ASN A 83 -4.46 -0.14 4.40
CA ASN A 83 -5.25 1.07 4.64
C ASN A 83 -6.06 1.49 3.40
N VAL A 84 -6.67 0.54 2.72
CA VAL A 84 -7.40 0.77 1.46
C VAL A 84 -8.41 1.89 1.63
N LEU A 85 -8.42 2.82 0.68
CA LEU A 85 -9.37 3.92 0.65
C LEU A 85 -10.75 3.40 0.27
N THR A 86 -11.74 3.68 1.11
CA THR A 86 -13.13 3.32 0.86
C THR A 86 -13.80 4.32 -0.09
N ALA A 87 -14.92 3.93 -0.70
CA ALA A 87 -15.71 4.84 -1.51
C ALA A 87 -16.23 6.05 -0.70
N GLU A 88 -16.48 5.86 0.59
CA GLU A 88 -16.90 6.90 1.52
C GLU A 88 -15.76 7.88 1.82
N ASP A 89 -14.54 7.39 2.08
CA ASP A 89 -13.36 8.25 2.22
C ASP A 89 -13.19 9.14 0.98
N ILE A 90 -13.25 8.53 -0.20
CA ILE A 90 -13.09 9.22 -1.49
C ILE A 90 -14.20 10.25 -1.71
N ALA A 91 -15.45 9.92 -1.35
CA ALA A 91 -16.56 10.86 -1.49
C ALA A 91 -16.39 12.11 -0.61
N ASN A 92 -15.86 11.95 0.60
CA ASN A 92 -15.80 12.99 1.63
C ASN A 92 -14.47 13.76 1.69
N CYS A 93 -13.45 13.37 0.92
CA CYS A 93 -12.16 14.05 0.90
C CYS A 93 -12.18 15.32 0.03
N ASP A 94 -11.29 16.23 0.37
CA ASP A 94 -11.11 17.49 -0.36
C ASP A 94 -10.10 17.31 -1.52
N CYS A 95 -9.02 16.52 -1.35
CA CYS A 95 -8.03 16.24 -2.38
C CYS A 95 -7.39 14.85 -2.21
N ILE A 96 -6.86 14.30 -3.30
CA ILE A 96 -6.17 13.02 -3.33
C ILE A 96 -4.76 13.19 -3.90
N ILE A 97 -3.76 12.67 -3.18
CA ILE A 97 -2.35 12.68 -3.60
C ILE A 97 -1.97 11.25 -4.03
N VAL A 98 -1.60 11.05 -5.29
CA VAL A 98 -1.09 9.78 -5.79
C VAL A 98 0.40 9.89 -6.02
N ALA A 99 1.20 9.43 -5.06
CA ALA A 99 2.65 9.39 -5.13
C ALA A 99 3.10 7.98 -5.55
N ALA A 100 3.14 7.73 -6.86
CA ALA A 100 3.32 6.38 -7.39
C ALA A 100 4.25 6.34 -8.61
N ASP A 101 5.10 5.30 -8.66
CA ASP A 101 5.94 4.94 -9.81
C ASP A 101 5.46 3.66 -10.51
N LYS A 102 4.35 3.07 -10.07
CA LYS A 102 3.63 1.98 -10.74
C LYS A 102 2.17 2.35 -10.94
N ASP A 103 1.46 1.57 -11.75
CA ASP A 103 0.06 1.80 -12.02
C ASP A 103 -0.80 1.61 -10.76
N VAL A 104 -1.68 2.59 -10.51
CA VAL A 104 -2.66 2.62 -9.43
C VAL A 104 -4.06 2.61 -10.04
N LYS A 105 -5.03 2.02 -9.34
CA LYS A 105 -6.44 2.00 -9.79
C LYS A 105 -7.04 3.41 -9.74
N MET A 106 -6.75 4.23 -10.75
CA MET A 106 -7.15 5.64 -10.81
C MET A 106 -8.64 5.85 -11.04
N ALA A 107 -9.33 4.90 -11.70
CA ALA A 107 -10.75 5.04 -12.07
C ALA A 107 -11.67 5.35 -10.87
N ARG A 108 -11.30 4.92 -9.66
CA ARG A 108 -12.04 5.19 -8.42
C ARG A 108 -12.01 6.65 -7.97
N PHE A 109 -11.12 7.46 -8.54
CA PHE A 109 -10.94 8.88 -8.21
C PHE A 109 -11.59 9.82 -9.23
N ASP A 110 -12.41 9.29 -10.13
CA ASP A 110 -13.09 10.10 -11.14
C ASP A 110 -13.92 11.23 -10.51
N GLY A 111 -13.80 12.44 -11.05
CA GLY A 111 -14.47 13.62 -10.56
C GLY A 111 -13.88 14.26 -9.29
N LYS A 112 -12.73 13.78 -8.79
CA LYS A 112 -12.04 14.33 -7.62
C LYS A 112 -10.78 15.12 -8.00
N PRO A 113 -10.40 16.12 -7.18
CA PRO A 113 -9.09 16.77 -7.33
C PRO A 113 -7.98 15.78 -7.01
N VAL A 114 -7.07 15.52 -7.96
CA VAL A 114 -5.99 14.52 -7.79
C VAL A 114 -4.65 15.11 -8.20
N ILE A 115 -3.70 15.08 -7.29
CA ILE A 115 -2.29 15.37 -7.56
C ILE A 115 -1.59 14.05 -7.88
N VAL A 116 -1.03 13.92 -9.07
CA VAL A 116 -0.27 12.72 -9.44
C VAL A 116 1.21 13.06 -9.52
N THR A 117 2.01 12.32 -8.77
CA THR A 117 3.45 12.57 -8.66
C THR A 117 4.23 11.26 -8.48
N LYS A 118 5.57 11.35 -8.49
CA LYS A 118 6.45 10.22 -8.21
C LYS A 118 6.50 9.91 -6.72
N VAL A 119 6.75 8.65 -6.35
CA VAL A 119 6.90 8.24 -4.95
C VAL A 119 8.00 9.04 -4.23
N ALA A 120 9.08 9.39 -4.92
CA ALA A 120 10.17 10.21 -4.37
C ALA A 120 9.71 11.60 -3.92
N ASN A 121 8.75 12.21 -4.61
CA ASN A 121 8.19 13.51 -4.19
C ASN A 121 7.34 13.35 -2.92
N GLY A 122 6.64 12.23 -2.74
CA GLY A 122 5.95 11.90 -1.48
C GLY A 122 6.91 11.82 -0.28
N ILE A 123 8.18 11.43 -0.53
CA ILE A 123 9.21 11.38 0.52
C ILE A 123 9.80 12.76 0.80
N HIS A 124 10.22 13.49 -0.26
CA HIS A 124 11.06 14.68 -0.11
C HIS A 124 10.30 16.00 -0.18
N LYS A 125 9.08 15.99 -0.69
CA LYS A 125 8.25 17.16 -0.96
C LYS A 125 6.85 17.06 -0.37
N ALA A 126 6.70 16.28 0.71
CA ALA A 126 5.40 16.05 1.35
C ALA A 126 4.70 17.36 1.71
N LYS A 127 5.45 18.35 2.22
CA LYS A 127 4.92 19.65 2.59
C LYS A 127 4.36 20.41 1.37
N GLU A 128 5.11 20.48 0.28
CA GLU A 128 4.67 21.15 -0.96
C GLU A 128 3.39 20.49 -1.51
N LEU A 129 3.31 19.14 -1.46
CA LEU A 129 2.15 18.40 -1.93
C LEU A 129 0.90 18.64 -1.08
N ILE A 130 1.07 18.76 0.24
CA ILE A 130 -0.04 19.04 1.15
C ILE A 130 -0.52 20.50 0.98
N GLU A 131 0.40 21.46 0.83
CA GLU A 131 0.08 22.85 0.53
C GLU A 131 -0.63 23.00 -0.82
N GLU A 132 -0.22 22.23 -1.83
CA GLU A 132 -0.88 22.18 -3.13
C GLU A 132 -2.28 21.59 -3.03
N ALA A 133 -2.44 20.49 -2.28
CA ALA A 133 -3.73 19.85 -2.04
C ALA A 133 -4.73 20.79 -1.36
N GLU A 134 -4.26 21.60 -0.41
CA GLU A 134 -5.06 22.59 0.32
C GLU A 134 -5.41 23.82 -0.53
N SER A 135 -4.58 24.16 -1.52
CA SER A 135 -4.75 25.37 -2.34
C SER A 135 -6.09 25.42 -3.10
N GLY A 136 -6.79 24.31 -3.25
CA GLY A 136 -8.03 24.17 -4.01
C GLY A 136 -7.87 24.39 -5.52
N LYS A 137 -6.63 24.47 -6.01
CA LYS A 137 -6.31 24.69 -7.43
C LYS A 137 -5.95 23.41 -8.18
N VAL A 138 -6.10 22.26 -7.52
CA VAL A 138 -5.78 20.95 -8.08
C VAL A 138 -6.79 20.60 -9.17
N ALA A 139 -6.29 20.12 -10.30
CA ALA A 139 -7.14 19.71 -11.43
C ALA A 139 -8.02 18.51 -11.05
N ILE A 140 -9.29 18.54 -11.48
CA ILE A 140 -10.20 17.43 -11.30
C ILE A 140 -9.79 16.32 -12.27
N TYR A 141 -9.59 15.13 -11.72
CA TYR A 141 -9.30 13.95 -12.51
C TYR A 141 -10.56 13.40 -13.16
N HIS A 142 -10.49 13.13 -14.46
CA HIS A 142 -11.55 12.45 -15.21
C HIS A 142 -10.98 11.17 -15.83
N SER A 143 -11.58 10.03 -15.48
CA SER A 143 -11.22 8.77 -16.12
C SER A 143 -11.93 8.67 -17.47
N ASN A 144 -11.17 8.77 -18.57
CA ASN A 144 -11.71 8.39 -19.87
C ASN A 144 -11.84 6.86 -19.95
N GLU A 145 -12.89 6.35 -20.59
CA GLU A 145 -13.18 4.91 -20.76
C GLU A 145 -12.04 4.09 -21.39
N LYS A 146 -10.94 4.73 -21.80
CA LYS A 146 -9.74 4.09 -22.35
C LYS A 146 -8.59 3.92 -21.35
N GLY A 147 -8.80 4.18 -20.04
CA GLY A 147 -7.79 3.90 -19.00
C GLY A 147 -6.55 4.78 -19.04
N GLU A 148 -6.51 5.85 -19.84
CA GLU A 148 -5.41 6.81 -19.85
C GLU A 148 -5.77 8.02 -18.99
N ALA A 149 -4.95 8.28 -17.96
CA ALA A 149 -5.08 9.42 -17.06
C ALA A 149 -4.86 10.73 -17.85
N THR A 150 -5.93 11.45 -18.16
CA THR A 150 -5.86 12.82 -18.66
C THR A 150 -5.69 13.77 -17.47
N GLY A 151 -4.49 13.92 -16.99
CA GLY A 151 -4.14 14.80 -15.88
C GLY A 151 -2.63 14.89 -15.69
N PHE A 152 -1.90 14.05 -16.40
CA PHE A 152 -0.46 14.23 -16.52
C PHE A 152 -0.21 15.37 -17.50
N GLN A 153 0.47 16.43 -17.05
CA GLN A 153 1.28 17.16 -18.00
C GLN A 153 2.23 16.10 -18.60
N GLU A 154 1.92 15.67 -19.80
CA GLU A 154 2.84 14.93 -20.65
C GLU A 154 4.04 15.81 -20.94
N GLU A 155 5.01 15.85 -20.02
CA GLU A 155 6.36 15.82 -20.53
C GLU A 155 6.42 14.55 -21.36
N GLN A 156 6.59 14.71 -22.68
CA GLN A 156 6.63 13.65 -23.68
C GLN A 156 7.36 12.43 -23.12
N GLU A 157 6.61 11.50 -22.51
CA GLU A 157 7.22 10.28 -21.99
C GLU A 157 7.74 9.51 -23.21
N SER A 158 9.04 9.52 -23.35
CA SER A 158 9.74 8.77 -24.38
C SER A 158 9.24 7.33 -24.37
N ILE A 159 9.04 6.75 -25.56
CA ILE A 159 8.62 5.35 -25.74
C ILE A 159 9.44 4.40 -24.86
N GLY A 160 10.75 4.73 -24.68
CA GLY A 160 11.62 4.00 -23.76
C GLY A 160 11.17 4.01 -22.31
N ARG A 161 10.55 5.10 -21.82
CA ARG A 161 10.06 5.19 -20.44
C ARG A 161 8.79 4.36 -20.24
N LYS A 162 7.91 4.31 -21.24
CA LYS A 162 6.70 3.44 -21.23
C LYS A 162 7.11 1.96 -21.20
N ILE A 163 8.10 1.56 -22.01
CA ILE A 163 8.65 0.19 -22.04
C ILE A 163 9.29 -0.12 -20.68
N TYR A 164 10.08 0.79 -20.12
CA TYR A 164 10.71 0.61 -18.81
C TYR A 164 9.68 0.41 -17.68
N LYS A 165 8.61 1.23 -17.65
CA LYS A 165 7.52 1.07 -16.69
C LYS A 165 6.83 -0.30 -16.79
N SER A 166 6.50 -0.71 -18.02
CA SER A 166 5.89 -2.05 -18.26
C SER A 166 6.81 -3.18 -17.85
N LEU A 167 8.10 -3.07 -18.14
CA LEU A 167 9.09 -4.07 -17.77
C LEU A 167 9.24 -4.20 -16.25
N MET A 168 9.34 -3.05 -15.56
CA MET A 168 9.48 -3.00 -14.10
C MET A 168 8.22 -3.54 -13.39
N ASN A 169 7.04 -3.25 -13.93
CA ASN A 169 5.81 -3.83 -13.39
C ASN A 169 5.82 -5.37 -13.52
N GLY A 170 6.28 -5.90 -14.66
CA GLY A 170 6.44 -7.34 -14.86
C GLY A 170 7.44 -7.98 -13.90
N VAL A 171 8.59 -7.33 -13.70
CA VAL A 171 9.63 -7.79 -12.75
C VAL A 171 9.10 -7.87 -11.32
N SER A 172 8.31 -6.89 -10.87
CA SER A 172 7.73 -6.89 -9.53
C SER A 172 6.84 -8.10 -9.26
N HIS A 173 6.08 -8.54 -10.26
CA HIS A 173 5.23 -9.74 -10.14
C HIS A 173 6.03 -11.04 -10.15
N MET A 174 7.24 -11.06 -10.74
CA MET A 174 8.12 -12.24 -10.76
C MET A 174 8.94 -12.40 -9.47
N LEU A 175 9.16 -11.32 -8.70
CA LEU A 175 9.99 -11.35 -7.49
C LEU A 175 9.59 -12.44 -6.48
N PRO A 176 8.30 -12.65 -6.12
CA PRO A 176 7.92 -13.70 -5.18
C PRO A 176 8.28 -15.11 -5.68
N PHE A 177 8.16 -15.35 -6.99
CA PHE A 177 8.48 -16.65 -7.59
C PHE A 177 9.98 -16.91 -7.60
N VAL A 178 10.80 -15.88 -7.89
CA VAL A 178 12.25 -15.98 -7.86
C VAL A 178 12.76 -16.23 -6.43
N ILE A 179 12.22 -15.53 -5.44
CA ILE A 179 12.57 -15.74 -4.04
C ILE A 179 12.15 -17.14 -3.59
N GLY A 180 10.92 -17.55 -3.90
CA GLY A 180 10.42 -18.90 -3.56
C GLY A 180 11.24 -20.00 -4.20
N GLY A 181 11.57 -19.87 -5.49
CA GLY A 181 12.44 -20.80 -6.19
C GLY A 181 13.85 -20.86 -5.61
N GLY A 182 14.42 -19.72 -5.26
CA GLY A 182 15.74 -19.64 -4.60
C GLY A 182 15.76 -20.34 -3.24
N ILE A 183 14.72 -20.19 -2.44
CA ILE A 183 14.59 -20.88 -1.14
C ILE A 183 14.47 -22.40 -1.35
N LEU A 184 13.69 -22.86 -2.32
CA LEU A 184 13.55 -24.29 -2.61
C LEU A 184 14.87 -24.91 -3.07
N ILE A 185 15.63 -24.20 -3.91
CA ILE A 185 16.98 -24.65 -4.35
C ILE A 185 17.91 -24.70 -3.13
N ALA A 186 17.92 -23.69 -2.28
CA ALA A 186 18.75 -23.66 -1.06
C ALA A 186 18.40 -24.81 -0.10
N LEU A 187 17.11 -25.09 0.07
CA LEU A 187 16.66 -26.24 0.88
C LEU A 187 17.07 -27.58 0.25
N SER A 188 16.97 -27.71 -1.09
CA SER A 188 17.45 -28.90 -1.79
C SER A 188 18.93 -29.14 -1.52
N PHE A 189 19.78 -28.11 -1.60
CA PHE A 189 21.20 -28.24 -1.24
C PHE A 189 21.42 -28.54 0.24
N LEU A 190 20.58 -28.07 1.14
CA LEU A 190 20.68 -28.36 2.58
C LEU A 190 20.38 -29.85 2.86
N PHE A 191 19.39 -30.42 2.19
CA PHE A 191 18.97 -31.81 2.40
C PHE A 191 19.79 -32.81 1.57
N ASP A 192 20.25 -32.44 0.39
CA ASP A 192 20.99 -33.31 -0.54
C ASP A 192 22.52 -33.08 -0.50
N GLY A 193 22.94 -31.92 0.00
CA GLY A 193 24.34 -31.48 0.00
C GLY A 193 25.30 -32.28 0.85
N ALA A 194 24.78 -33.16 1.72
CA ALA A 194 25.63 -34.14 2.44
C ALA A 194 26.05 -35.33 1.53
N ASN A 195 25.27 -35.62 0.44
CA ASN A 195 25.52 -36.78 -0.44
C ASN A 195 26.03 -36.39 -1.83
N ALA A 196 25.82 -35.16 -2.28
CA ALA A 196 26.19 -34.74 -3.64
C ALA A 196 27.70 -34.54 -3.86
N GLY A 197 28.51 -34.63 -2.82
CA GLY A 197 29.96 -34.39 -2.87
C GLY A 197 30.85 -35.63 -3.00
N THR A 198 30.30 -36.85 -2.92
CA THR A 198 31.13 -38.05 -2.83
C THR A 198 31.15 -38.93 -4.07
N ASP A 199 30.26 -38.75 -5.05
CA ASP A 199 30.15 -39.70 -6.16
C ASP A 199 30.51 -39.16 -7.55
N VAL A 200 30.98 -37.93 -7.70
CA VAL A 200 31.26 -37.32 -9.00
C VAL A 200 32.74 -37.36 -9.42
N PHE A 201 33.67 -37.71 -8.53
CA PHE A 201 35.10 -37.89 -8.85
C PHE A 201 35.63 -39.18 -8.25
N GLY A 202 35.22 -40.29 -8.82
CA GLY A 202 35.85 -41.59 -8.68
C GLY A 202 36.48 -42.02 -9.98
#